data_5778d5af07dd8d42cd105abc89149b87
#
_entry.id   5778d5af07dd8d42cd105abc89149b87
#
_cell.length_a   1.000
_cell.length_b   1.000
_cell.length_c   1.000
_cell.angle_alpha   90.00
_cell.angle_beta   90.00
_cell.angle_gamma   90.00
#
_symmetry.space_group_name_H-M   'P 1'
#
loop_
_entity.id
_entity.type
_entity.pdbx_description
1 polymer ?
#
loop_
_entity_poly.entity_id
_entity_poly.type
_entity_poly.pdbx_seq_one_letter_code
_entity_poly.pdbx_strand_id
1 'polypeptide(L)'
;PREAQAVIIVREAEKEIFEANVKSFEQIIIKEFEGIEDSIEIFAEKVECPTAIIPHFESHSLIRAVCGCPNGVQRMSIAMEGLVQTSSNLAIVVSDGSTIKVQCLLRSSVDTEKGELAGAIASVFELAGADVELTGSYSGWNPNMKSPILHTMLESYEKLYGVKPAVTAIHAGLECGIIGAKYPGMDMISFGPTICYPHS
;
A
#
# COMPACT_ATOMS: atom_id res chain seq x y z
N PRO A 1 -6.91 -4.28 -0.96
CA PRO A 1 -7.78 -5.41 -1.26
C PRO A 1 -9.00 -5.39 -0.34
N ARG A 2 -10.14 -5.83 -0.87
CA ARG A 2 -11.39 -5.92 -0.09
C ARG A 2 -11.68 -7.34 0.37
N GLU A 3 -11.02 -8.30 -0.25
CA GLU A 3 -11.21 -9.73 0.04
C GLU A 3 -9.90 -10.49 -0.15
N ALA A 4 -9.77 -11.61 0.56
CA ALA A 4 -8.69 -12.56 0.39
C ALA A 4 -9.23 -13.97 0.59
N GLN A 5 -8.74 -14.92 -0.20
CA GLN A 5 -9.11 -16.33 -0.12
C GLN A 5 -7.85 -17.19 -0.12
N ALA A 6 -7.87 -18.26 0.66
CA ALA A 6 -6.81 -19.27 0.66
C ALA A 6 -7.42 -20.67 0.76
N VAL A 7 -6.95 -21.59 -0.07
CA VAL A 7 -7.27 -23.01 0.07
C VAL A 7 -6.18 -23.65 0.91
N ILE A 8 -6.56 -24.24 2.04
CA ILE A 8 -5.65 -24.89 2.98
C ILE A 8 -6.07 -26.35 3.21
N ILE A 9 -5.12 -27.17 3.60
CA ILE A 9 -5.40 -28.55 4.02
C ILE A 9 -5.29 -28.63 5.53
N VAL A 10 -6.36 -29.13 6.16
CA VAL A 10 -6.45 -29.37 7.59
C VAL A 10 -6.69 -30.86 7.80
N ARG A 11 -5.98 -31.48 8.75
CA ARG A 11 -6.22 -32.86 9.12
C ARG A 11 -7.62 -33.00 9.73
N GLU A 12 -8.35 -34.07 9.40
CA GLU A 12 -9.71 -34.27 9.89
C GLU A 12 -9.78 -34.19 11.43
N ALA A 13 -8.77 -34.72 12.12
CA ALA A 13 -8.69 -34.65 13.59
C ALA A 13 -8.53 -33.22 14.15
N GLU A 14 -8.15 -32.25 13.33
CA GLU A 14 -7.93 -30.86 13.74
C GLU A 14 -9.03 -29.91 13.23
N LYS A 15 -10.01 -30.43 12.51
CA LYS A 15 -11.07 -29.64 11.88
C LYS A 15 -11.81 -28.75 12.89
N GLU A 16 -12.29 -29.34 13.99
CA GLU A 16 -13.06 -28.57 14.99
C GLU A 16 -12.23 -27.46 15.64
N ILE A 17 -10.94 -27.75 15.90
CA ILE A 17 -10.02 -26.76 16.47
C ILE A 17 -9.78 -25.63 15.46
N PHE A 18 -9.61 -25.97 14.19
CA PHE A 18 -9.43 -24.99 13.12
C PHE A 18 -10.65 -24.08 12.97
N GLU A 19 -11.85 -24.65 12.89
CA GLU A 19 -13.12 -23.89 12.78
C GLU A 19 -13.33 -22.97 13.99
N ALA A 20 -13.03 -23.45 15.20
CA ALA A 20 -13.08 -22.63 16.40
C ALA A 20 -12.08 -21.46 16.38
N ASN A 21 -10.87 -21.70 15.88
CA ASN A 21 -9.84 -20.65 15.73
C ASN A 21 -10.26 -19.59 14.71
N VAL A 22 -10.82 -19.99 13.55
CA VAL A 22 -11.33 -19.05 12.54
C VAL A 22 -12.40 -18.15 13.15
N LYS A 23 -13.36 -18.72 13.86
CA LYS A 23 -14.43 -17.97 14.52
C LYS A 23 -13.91 -17.03 15.61
N SER A 24 -12.93 -17.48 16.40
CA SER A 24 -12.30 -16.64 17.42
C SER A 24 -11.54 -15.48 16.79
N PHE A 25 -10.84 -15.73 15.69
CA PHE A 25 -10.09 -14.70 14.96
C PHE A 25 -11.01 -13.66 14.31
N GLU A 26 -12.13 -14.10 13.73
CA GLU A 26 -13.17 -13.20 13.21
C GLU A 26 -13.64 -12.22 14.29
N GLN A 27 -13.95 -12.71 15.49
CA GLN A 27 -14.41 -11.84 16.59
C GLN A 27 -13.34 -10.84 17.05
N ILE A 28 -12.07 -11.24 17.03
CA ILE A 28 -10.96 -10.33 17.36
C ILE A 28 -10.88 -9.20 16.32
N ILE A 29 -10.91 -9.54 15.04
CA ILE A 29 -10.80 -8.56 13.95
C ILE A 29 -12.01 -7.64 13.92
N ILE A 30 -13.23 -8.15 14.06
CA ILE A 30 -14.44 -7.30 14.13
C ILE A 30 -14.32 -6.29 15.27
N LYS A 31 -13.82 -6.72 16.43
CA LYS A 31 -13.64 -5.82 17.57
C LYS A 31 -12.53 -4.76 17.32
N GLU A 32 -11.43 -5.12 16.66
CA GLU A 32 -10.35 -4.19 16.32
C GLU A 32 -10.79 -3.10 15.35
N PHE A 33 -11.74 -3.42 14.47
CA PHE A 33 -12.24 -2.50 13.44
C PHE A 33 -13.60 -1.89 13.78
N GLU A 34 -14.09 -2.05 15.01
CA GLU A 34 -15.37 -1.50 15.47
C GLU A 34 -15.44 0.01 15.23
N GLY A 35 -16.47 0.48 14.52
CA GLY A 35 -16.66 1.88 14.15
C GLY A 35 -15.80 2.36 12.96
N ILE A 36 -15.02 1.47 12.34
CA ILE A 36 -14.22 1.74 11.12
C ILE A 36 -14.80 0.95 9.95
N GLU A 37 -15.03 -0.36 10.15
CA GLU A 37 -15.56 -1.27 9.14
C GLU A 37 -16.53 -2.26 9.79
N ASP A 38 -17.80 -2.16 9.42
CA ASP A 38 -18.87 -2.96 10.04
C ASP A 38 -19.20 -4.25 9.24
N SER A 39 -18.58 -4.44 8.06
CA SER A 39 -18.90 -5.53 7.13
C SER A 39 -17.79 -6.58 7.02
N ILE A 40 -17.08 -6.85 8.12
CA ILE A 40 -16.02 -7.86 8.15
C ILE A 40 -16.61 -9.22 8.40
N GLU A 41 -16.30 -10.17 7.51
CA GLU A 41 -16.63 -11.58 7.65
C GLU A 41 -15.38 -12.43 7.44
N ILE A 42 -15.10 -13.36 8.34
CA ILE A 42 -14.01 -14.34 8.23
C ILE A 42 -14.60 -15.72 8.47
N PHE A 43 -14.61 -16.54 7.47
CA PHE A 43 -15.21 -17.88 7.55
C PHE A 43 -14.37 -18.93 6.81
N ALA A 44 -14.61 -20.18 7.09
CA ALA A 44 -14.06 -21.32 6.38
C ALA A 44 -15.17 -22.19 5.84
N GLU A 45 -15.01 -22.62 4.60
CA GLU A 45 -15.93 -23.57 3.96
C GLU A 45 -15.15 -24.75 3.39
N LYS A 46 -15.81 -25.91 3.34
CA LYS A 46 -15.20 -27.10 2.76
C LYS A 46 -15.28 -27.01 1.24
N VAL A 47 -14.13 -27.12 0.59
CA VAL A 47 -14.00 -27.17 -0.86
C VAL A 47 -13.49 -28.54 -1.29
N GLU A 48 -13.44 -28.77 -2.61
CA GLU A 48 -12.82 -29.96 -3.18
C GLU A 48 -11.32 -29.99 -2.84
N CYS A 49 -10.83 -31.18 -2.46
CA CYS A 49 -9.41 -31.35 -2.10
C CYS A 49 -8.52 -31.10 -3.32
N PRO A 50 -7.56 -30.17 -3.24
CA PRO A 50 -6.67 -29.92 -4.37
C PRO A 50 -5.78 -31.13 -4.66
N THR A 51 -5.43 -31.29 -5.93
CA THR A 51 -4.55 -32.38 -6.38
C THR A 51 -3.07 -32.16 -6.06
N ALA A 52 -2.70 -30.92 -5.75
CA ALA A 52 -1.35 -30.51 -5.35
C ALA A 52 -1.40 -29.47 -4.24
N ILE A 53 -0.38 -29.44 -3.42
CA ILE A 53 -0.22 -28.48 -2.34
C ILE A 53 1.18 -27.87 -2.40
N ILE A 54 1.32 -26.67 -1.88
CA ILE A 54 2.61 -26.05 -1.64
C ILE A 54 3.30 -26.86 -0.52
N PRO A 55 4.54 -27.33 -0.69
CA PRO A 55 5.24 -28.03 0.37
C PRO A 55 5.32 -27.19 1.65
N HIS A 56 5.41 -27.87 2.79
CA HIS A 56 5.33 -27.22 4.10
C HIS A 56 6.37 -26.12 4.31
N PHE A 57 7.59 -26.34 3.88
CA PHE A 57 8.67 -25.37 4.06
C PHE A 57 8.41 -24.09 3.26
N GLU A 58 8.02 -24.22 2.01
CA GLU A 58 7.74 -23.11 1.08
C GLU A 58 6.49 -22.34 1.55
N SER A 59 5.43 -23.03 1.95
CA SER A 59 4.22 -22.40 2.47
C SER A 59 4.47 -21.61 3.76
N HIS A 60 5.30 -22.18 4.65
CA HIS A 60 5.70 -21.52 5.89
C HIS A 60 6.57 -20.29 5.64
N SER A 61 7.53 -20.39 4.69
CA SER A 61 8.35 -19.25 4.27
C SER A 61 7.54 -18.14 3.64
N LEU A 62 6.58 -18.48 2.76
CA LEU A 62 5.65 -17.53 2.16
C LEU A 62 4.83 -16.78 3.23
N ILE A 63 4.20 -17.53 4.16
CA ILE A 63 3.40 -16.92 5.23
C ILE A 63 4.25 -15.95 6.05
N ARG A 64 5.47 -16.34 6.42
CA ARG A 64 6.38 -15.47 7.16
C ARG A 64 6.80 -14.24 6.36
N ALA A 65 7.07 -14.38 5.07
CA ALA A 65 7.41 -13.25 4.21
C ALA A 65 6.24 -12.27 4.09
N VAL A 66 5.02 -12.77 3.88
CA VAL A 66 3.82 -11.93 3.84
C VAL A 66 3.58 -11.21 5.16
N CYS A 67 3.70 -11.91 6.29
CA CYS A 67 3.55 -11.32 7.63
C CYS A 67 4.67 -10.32 7.97
N GLY A 68 5.90 -10.57 7.49
CA GLY A 68 7.06 -9.70 7.73
C GLY A 68 7.21 -8.56 6.73
N CYS A 69 6.43 -8.57 5.64
CA CYS A 69 6.50 -7.55 4.61
C CYS A 69 6.05 -6.19 5.15
N PRO A 70 6.89 -5.13 5.06
CA PRO A 70 6.47 -3.78 5.39
C PRO A 70 5.21 -3.38 4.63
N ASN A 71 4.13 -3.06 5.33
CA ASN A 71 2.85 -2.67 4.75
C ASN A 71 2.25 -1.48 5.50
N GLY A 72 1.50 -0.61 4.80
CA GLY A 72 0.91 0.59 5.36
C GLY A 72 1.87 1.79 5.36
N VAL A 73 1.58 2.75 6.24
CA VAL A 73 2.38 3.97 6.39
C VAL A 73 3.71 3.66 7.07
N GLN A 74 4.81 3.99 6.41
CA GLN A 74 6.16 3.83 6.93
C GLN A 74 6.70 5.13 7.51
N ARG A 75 6.33 6.28 6.90
CA ARG A 75 6.77 7.59 7.37
C ARG A 75 5.76 8.67 7.07
N MET A 76 5.56 9.58 8.02
CA MET A 76 4.81 10.81 7.84
C MET A 76 5.73 11.95 7.41
N SER A 77 5.21 12.91 6.66
CA SER A 77 5.96 14.08 6.23
C SER A 77 6.28 15.00 7.41
N ILE A 78 7.55 15.45 7.47
CA ILE A 78 7.97 16.48 8.45
C ILE A 78 7.54 17.88 7.97
N ALA A 79 7.43 18.05 6.65
CA ALA A 79 7.12 19.35 6.05
C ALA A 79 5.64 19.70 6.07
N MET A 80 4.75 18.70 6.15
CA MET A 80 3.29 18.89 6.13
C MET A 80 2.64 17.92 7.12
N GLU A 81 1.98 18.46 8.11
CA GLU A 81 1.24 17.67 9.09
C GLU A 81 0.09 16.89 8.43
N GLY A 82 -0.08 15.63 8.84
CA GLY A 82 -1.11 14.74 8.31
C GLY A 82 -0.81 14.13 6.94
N LEU A 83 0.25 14.54 6.26
CA LEU A 83 0.63 13.96 4.97
C LEU A 83 1.49 12.71 5.15
N VAL A 84 1.09 11.62 4.51
CA VAL A 84 1.93 10.41 4.38
C VAL A 84 3.08 10.71 3.42
N GLN A 85 4.32 10.45 3.84
CA GLN A 85 5.51 10.61 3.00
C GLN A 85 5.88 9.32 2.28
N THR A 86 5.92 8.21 3.02
CA THR A 86 6.34 6.91 2.48
C THR A 86 5.39 5.83 2.96
N SER A 87 4.90 5.02 2.03
CA SER A 87 4.01 3.89 2.31
C SER A 87 4.22 2.72 1.36
N SER A 88 3.78 1.56 1.79
CA SER A 88 3.70 0.35 1.00
C SER A 88 2.29 -0.23 1.08
N ASN A 89 1.85 -0.85 0.00
CA ASN A 89 0.66 -1.69 -0.04
C ASN A 89 1.04 -3.06 -0.58
N LEU A 90 0.96 -4.09 0.26
CA LEU A 90 0.96 -5.48 -0.17
C LEU A 90 -0.38 -5.73 -0.85
N ALA A 91 -0.40 -5.52 -2.17
CA ALA A 91 -1.63 -5.34 -2.93
C ALA A 91 -2.22 -6.67 -3.42
N ILE A 92 -1.38 -7.59 -3.86
CA ILE A 92 -1.81 -8.82 -4.51
C ILE A 92 -0.94 -9.97 -4.03
N VAL A 93 -1.60 -11.07 -3.63
CA VAL A 93 -0.99 -12.39 -3.47
C VAL A 93 -1.84 -13.36 -4.30
N VAL A 94 -1.27 -13.97 -5.32
CA VAL A 94 -2.00 -14.87 -6.21
C VAL A 94 -1.15 -16.08 -6.54
N SER A 95 -1.80 -17.26 -6.58
CA SER A 95 -1.21 -18.51 -7.04
C SER A 95 -1.84 -18.92 -8.37
N ASP A 96 -1.05 -19.30 -9.36
CA ASP A 96 -1.52 -19.86 -10.62
C ASP A 96 -1.34 -21.40 -10.69
N GLY A 97 -1.03 -22.03 -9.57
CA GLY A 97 -0.82 -23.46 -9.43
C GLY A 97 0.64 -23.90 -9.60
N SER A 98 1.50 -23.10 -10.21
CA SER A 98 2.94 -23.39 -10.36
C SER A 98 3.82 -22.37 -9.67
N THR A 99 3.36 -21.12 -9.62
CA THR A 99 4.06 -20.00 -8.99
C THR A 99 3.12 -19.21 -8.08
N ILE A 100 3.72 -18.53 -7.11
CA ILE A 100 3.02 -17.56 -6.28
C ILE A 100 3.60 -16.20 -6.58
N LYS A 101 2.75 -15.27 -6.96
CA LYS A 101 3.11 -13.89 -7.24
C LYS A 101 2.63 -12.99 -6.12
N VAL A 102 3.57 -12.23 -5.55
CA VAL A 102 3.28 -11.17 -4.58
C VAL A 102 3.61 -9.83 -5.24
N GLN A 103 2.67 -8.89 -5.19
CA GLN A 103 2.89 -7.55 -5.72
C GLN A 103 2.70 -6.51 -4.63
N CYS A 104 3.71 -5.66 -4.47
CA CYS A 104 3.68 -4.51 -3.58
C CYS A 104 3.71 -3.22 -4.40
N LEU A 105 2.93 -2.23 -3.99
CA LEU A 105 2.97 -0.88 -4.55
C LEU A 105 3.55 0.06 -3.49
N LEU A 106 4.69 0.67 -3.82
CA LEU A 106 5.38 1.59 -2.94
C LEU A 106 5.18 3.03 -3.43
N ARG A 107 4.99 3.94 -2.50
CA ARG A 107 4.89 5.37 -2.77
C ARG A 107 5.75 6.15 -1.80
N SER A 108 6.47 7.14 -2.31
CA SER A 108 7.17 8.12 -1.49
C SER A 108 7.37 9.42 -2.28
N SER A 109 7.32 10.56 -1.59
CA SER A 109 7.76 11.85 -2.14
C SER A 109 9.28 12.00 -2.11
N VAL A 110 10.01 11.05 -1.46
CA VAL A 110 11.47 11.04 -1.31
C VAL A 110 12.02 9.75 -1.92
N ASP A 111 12.77 9.87 -3.02
CA ASP A 111 13.25 8.72 -3.79
C ASP A 111 14.19 7.81 -3.02
N THR A 112 15.02 8.35 -2.12
CA THR A 112 15.91 7.54 -1.27
C THR A 112 15.14 6.68 -0.29
N GLU A 113 14.06 7.18 0.30
CA GLU A 113 13.20 6.42 1.21
C GLU A 113 12.39 5.35 0.46
N LYS A 114 11.96 5.67 -0.78
CA LYS A 114 11.32 4.68 -1.64
C LYS A 114 12.27 3.53 -1.95
N GLY A 115 13.54 3.83 -2.25
CA GLY A 115 14.58 2.83 -2.47
C GLY A 115 14.88 2.00 -1.23
N GLU A 116 14.96 2.62 -0.05
CA GLU A 116 15.15 1.93 1.23
C GLU A 116 14.00 0.94 1.50
N LEU A 117 12.76 1.39 1.35
CA LEU A 117 11.57 0.55 1.52
C LEU A 117 11.51 -0.60 0.52
N ALA A 118 11.86 -0.33 -0.75
CA ALA A 118 11.94 -1.37 -1.78
C ALA A 118 13.00 -2.43 -1.43
N GLY A 119 14.18 -2.01 -0.96
CA GLY A 119 15.23 -2.90 -0.51
C GLY A 119 14.82 -3.75 0.71
N ALA A 120 14.11 -3.16 1.66
CA ALA A 120 13.60 -3.88 2.82
C ALA A 120 12.59 -4.97 2.42
N ILE A 121 11.64 -4.64 1.54
CA ILE A 121 10.67 -5.62 1.02
C ILE A 121 11.36 -6.70 0.20
N ALA A 122 12.28 -6.33 -0.69
CA ALA A 122 13.07 -7.28 -1.47
C ALA A 122 13.80 -8.28 -0.56
N SER A 123 14.48 -7.77 0.46
CA SER A 123 15.22 -8.62 1.43
C SER A 123 14.33 -9.64 2.13
N VAL A 124 13.10 -9.27 2.51
CA VAL A 124 12.15 -10.20 3.15
C VAL A 124 11.77 -11.34 2.21
N PHE A 125 11.48 -11.04 0.94
CA PHE A 125 11.08 -12.06 -0.03
C PHE A 125 12.27 -12.89 -0.53
N GLU A 126 13.44 -12.29 -0.74
CA GLU A 126 14.68 -13.01 -1.07
C GLU A 126 15.09 -14.00 0.03
N LEU A 127 14.98 -13.63 1.31
CA LEU A 127 15.19 -14.54 2.44
C LEU A 127 14.20 -15.70 2.45
N ALA A 128 13.01 -15.53 1.89
CA ALA A 128 12.02 -16.59 1.70
C ALA A 128 12.28 -17.44 0.43
N GLY A 129 13.30 -17.11 -0.34
CA GLY A 129 13.69 -17.84 -1.56
C GLY A 129 12.95 -17.38 -2.81
N ALA A 130 12.34 -16.19 -2.81
CA ALA A 130 11.66 -15.65 -3.98
C ALA A 130 12.61 -14.84 -4.87
N ASP A 131 12.31 -14.82 -6.16
CA ASP A 131 12.90 -13.87 -7.11
C ASP A 131 12.16 -12.53 -7.02
N VAL A 132 12.90 -11.43 -6.87
CA VAL A 132 12.33 -10.09 -6.73
C VAL A 132 12.67 -9.21 -7.91
N GLU A 133 11.67 -8.56 -8.46
CA GLU A 133 11.80 -7.59 -9.55
C GLU A 133 11.26 -6.23 -9.13
N LEU A 134 12.03 -5.16 -9.31
CA LEU A 134 11.64 -3.78 -9.05
C LEU A 134 11.35 -3.08 -10.39
N THR A 135 10.09 -2.70 -10.62
CA THR A 135 9.64 -2.13 -11.89
C THR A 135 8.79 -0.87 -11.70
N GLY A 136 8.60 -0.10 -12.76
CA GLY A 136 7.63 1.00 -12.82
C GLY A 136 7.94 2.19 -11.92
N SER A 137 9.20 2.36 -11.48
CA SER A 137 9.57 3.48 -10.62
C SER A 137 9.59 4.80 -11.38
N TYR A 138 9.05 5.85 -10.76
CA TYR A 138 9.18 7.24 -11.17
C TYR A 138 9.52 8.10 -9.96
N SER A 139 10.07 9.30 -10.19
CA SER A 139 10.53 10.19 -9.12
C SER A 139 9.37 10.74 -8.29
N GLY A 140 9.58 10.83 -6.99
CA GLY A 140 8.70 11.54 -6.08
C GLY A 140 8.72 13.04 -6.33
N TRP A 141 7.71 13.74 -5.84
CA TRP A 141 7.67 15.20 -5.81
C TRP A 141 7.50 15.69 -4.37
N ASN A 142 8.62 16.18 -3.83
CA ASN A 142 8.62 16.68 -2.45
C ASN A 142 8.02 18.10 -2.44
N PRO A 143 6.97 18.36 -1.63
CA PRO A 143 6.33 19.67 -1.54
C PRO A 143 7.31 20.77 -1.12
N ASN A 144 7.33 21.88 -1.85
CA ASN A 144 8.08 23.08 -1.51
C ASN A 144 7.16 24.21 -1.05
N MET A 145 6.96 24.35 0.26
CA MET A 145 6.11 25.39 0.84
C MET A 145 6.68 26.81 0.66
N LYS A 146 7.93 26.95 0.22
CA LYS A 146 8.59 28.23 -0.06
C LYS A 146 8.65 28.54 -1.56
N SER A 147 7.89 27.81 -2.37
CA SER A 147 7.84 27.99 -3.82
C SER A 147 7.33 29.39 -4.20
N PRO A 148 8.06 30.18 -5.00
CA PRO A 148 7.60 31.48 -5.50
C PRO A 148 6.31 31.37 -6.32
N ILE A 149 6.16 30.36 -7.17
CA ILE A 149 4.94 30.18 -7.97
C ILE A 149 3.74 29.83 -7.08
N LEU A 150 3.94 29.12 -5.97
CA LEU A 150 2.89 28.88 -4.99
C LEU A 150 2.35 30.21 -4.41
N HIS A 151 3.24 31.08 -3.98
CA HIS A 151 2.84 32.40 -3.42
C HIS A 151 2.10 33.22 -4.46
N THR A 152 2.60 33.30 -5.70
CA THR A 152 1.94 34.03 -6.79
C THR A 152 0.52 33.50 -7.06
N MET A 153 0.34 32.18 -7.03
CA MET A 153 -0.98 31.58 -7.25
C MET A 153 -1.93 31.80 -6.08
N LEU A 154 -1.45 31.75 -4.86
CA LEU A 154 -2.27 32.05 -3.67
C LEU A 154 -2.79 33.49 -3.72
N GLU A 155 -1.94 34.47 -4.02
CA GLU A 155 -2.30 35.87 -4.15
C GLU A 155 -3.30 36.09 -5.31
N SER A 156 -3.07 35.46 -6.44
CA SER A 156 -3.94 35.55 -7.61
C SER A 156 -5.32 34.96 -7.32
N TYR A 157 -5.38 33.82 -6.64
CA TYR A 157 -6.63 33.18 -6.27
C TYR A 157 -7.41 34.03 -5.27
N GLU A 158 -6.75 34.53 -4.22
CA GLU A 158 -7.39 35.41 -3.23
C GLU A 158 -7.95 36.69 -3.88
N LYS A 159 -7.20 37.28 -4.82
CA LYS A 159 -7.64 38.45 -5.57
C LYS A 159 -8.88 38.18 -6.44
N LEU A 160 -8.97 36.98 -7.04
CA LEU A 160 -10.08 36.63 -7.95
C LEU A 160 -11.33 36.18 -7.18
N TYR A 161 -11.16 35.46 -6.09
CA TYR A 161 -12.27 34.80 -5.40
C TYR A 161 -12.56 35.36 -3.99
N GLY A 162 -11.72 36.24 -3.47
CA GLY A 162 -11.89 36.86 -2.16
C GLY A 162 -11.63 35.92 -0.96
N VAL A 163 -11.11 34.73 -1.21
CA VAL A 163 -10.78 33.72 -0.20
C VAL A 163 -9.43 33.09 -0.48
N LYS A 164 -8.72 32.69 0.56
CA LYS A 164 -7.46 31.94 0.41
C LYS A 164 -7.75 30.47 0.12
N PRO A 165 -7.13 29.88 -0.91
CA PRO A 165 -7.27 28.47 -1.17
C PRO A 165 -6.49 27.65 -0.13
N ALA A 166 -6.93 26.42 0.13
CA ALA A 166 -6.17 25.46 0.92
C ALA A 166 -4.96 24.96 0.10
N VAL A 167 -3.78 24.98 0.72
CA VAL A 167 -2.59 24.34 0.17
C VAL A 167 -2.55 22.93 0.74
N THR A 168 -2.65 21.96 -0.14
CA THR A 168 -2.63 20.54 0.22
C THR A 168 -1.59 19.79 -0.58
N ALA A 169 -1.18 18.65 -0.09
CA ALA A 169 -0.42 17.68 -0.88
C ALA A 169 -1.13 16.34 -0.80
N ILE A 170 -0.94 15.53 -1.83
CA ILE A 170 -1.51 14.19 -1.89
C ILE A 170 -0.39 13.15 -1.95
N HIS A 171 -0.65 11.99 -1.37
CA HIS A 171 0.25 10.84 -1.41
C HIS A 171 0.05 10.05 -2.71
N ALA A 172 0.35 10.70 -3.83
CA ALA A 172 0.22 10.13 -5.17
C ALA A 172 1.33 10.61 -6.08
N GLY A 173 1.59 9.86 -7.15
CA GLY A 173 2.45 10.32 -8.23
C GLY A 173 1.75 11.40 -9.04
N LEU A 174 2.47 12.51 -9.26
CA LEU A 174 2.02 13.61 -10.10
C LEU A 174 3.04 13.84 -11.22
N GLU A 175 2.56 14.40 -12.32
CA GLU A 175 3.40 14.78 -13.46
C GLU A 175 4.56 15.68 -13.07
N CYS A 176 4.37 16.51 -12.02
CA CYS A 176 5.43 17.38 -11.48
C CYS A 176 6.65 16.57 -10.98
N GLY A 177 6.48 15.36 -10.46
CA GLY A 177 7.60 14.49 -10.10
C GLY A 177 8.43 14.09 -11.32
N ILE A 178 7.77 13.70 -12.40
CA ILE A 178 8.41 13.29 -13.66
C ILE A 178 9.08 14.47 -14.35
N ILE A 179 8.41 15.62 -14.40
CA ILE A 179 8.94 16.85 -15.01
C ILE A 179 10.13 17.36 -14.20
N GLY A 180 10.01 17.42 -12.87
CA GLY A 180 11.07 17.90 -11.98
C GLY A 180 12.33 17.05 -12.02
N ALA A 181 12.19 15.74 -12.23
CA ALA A 181 13.33 14.84 -12.42
C ALA A 181 14.12 15.17 -13.70
N LYS A 182 13.43 15.60 -14.77
CA LYS A 182 14.06 16.02 -16.04
C LYS A 182 14.60 17.46 -16.02
N TYR A 183 13.99 18.32 -15.25
CA TYR A 183 14.33 19.74 -15.16
C TYR A 183 14.59 20.14 -13.70
N PRO A 184 15.74 19.74 -13.13
CA PRO A 184 16.08 20.06 -11.74
C PRO A 184 16.05 21.57 -11.49
N GLY A 185 15.39 21.97 -10.40
CA GLY A 185 15.23 23.37 -10.01
C GLY A 185 14.03 24.09 -10.64
N MET A 186 13.24 23.43 -11.48
CA MET A 186 11.98 23.99 -11.95
C MET A 186 11.00 24.14 -10.79
N ASP A 187 10.51 25.36 -10.60
CA ASP A 187 9.47 25.63 -9.60
C ASP A 187 8.10 25.29 -10.18
N MET A 188 7.34 24.45 -9.47
CA MET A 188 6.08 23.87 -9.98
C MET A 188 5.04 23.78 -8.88
N ILE A 189 3.78 23.94 -9.28
CA ILE A 189 2.61 23.62 -8.48
C ILE A 189 1.63 22.81 -9.31
N SER A 190 0.78 22.04 -8.65
CA SER A 190 -0.38 21.38 -9.24
C SER A 190 -1.66 22.03 -8.70
N PHE A 191 -2.59 22.34 -9.57
CA PHE A 191 -3.91 22.84 -9.19
C PHE A 191 -4.96 22.36 -10.18
N GLY A 192 -6.21 22.30 -9.74
CA GLY A 192 -7.31 21.82 -10.57
C GLY A 192 -8.66 21.99 -9.88
N PRO A 193 -9.76 21.58 -10.54
CA PRO A 193 -11.09 21.60 -9.94
C PRO A 193 -11.17 20.60 -8.78
N THR A 194 -12.14 20.80 -7.90
CA THR A 194 -12.47 19.81 -6.88
C THR A 194 -13.05 18.56 -7.57
N ILE A 195 -12.41 17.43 -7.38
CA ILE A 195 -12.85 16.14 -7.91
C ILE A 195 -13.22 15.25 -6.72
N CYS A 196 -14.45 14.73 -6.73
CA CYS A 196 -14.93 13.77 -5.76
C CYS A 196 -15.03 12.38 -6.41
N TYR A 197 -14.61 11.35 -5.70
CA TYR A 197 -14.72 9.95 -6.13
C TYR A 197 -14.08 9.63 -7.49
N PRO A 198 -12.79 9.92 -7.71
CA PRO A 198 -12.15 9.81 -9.03
C PRO A 198 -12.08 8.37 -9.59
N HIS A 199 -12.41 7.37 -8.78
CA HIS A 199 -12.39 5.94 -9.15
C HIS A 199 -13.74 5.25 -8.95
N SER A 200 -14.84 6.01 -8.80
CA SER A 200 -16.21 5.47 -8.66
C SER A 200 -16.92 5.41 -9.99
#